data_e4928f0729b0254f971e8fe00a327d54
#
_entry.id   e4928f0729b0254f971e8fe00a327d54
#
_cell.length_a   1.000
_cell.length_b   1.000
_cell.length_c   1.000
_cell.angle_alpha   90.00
_cell.angle_beta   90.00
_cell.angle_gamma   90.00
#
_symmetry.space_group_name_H-M   'P 1'
#
loop_
_entity.id
_entity.type
_entity.pdbx_description
1 polymer ?
#
loop_
_entity_poly.entity_id
_entity_poly.type
_entity_poly.pdbx_seq_one_letter_code
_entity_poly.pdbx_strand_id
1 'polypeptide(L)'
;MQKEVMEKFQEKENLILLSPTGSGKTLAFALALMKTLDKDITDVQSLILVPTRELALQIESVLKRVATGFKITCCYGGHDTKTERNNLKNPPAILIGTPGRIVYHLEGKHFDPTQIKTLVLDEFDKSLELGFQEQMSFIIEHLTSLQTRMLTSATAMKEIPTFTGISSSIEVNFLNHTHSTPALTIRKIVAPIHKKLEALFQLLCKIGNQKVLIFCNHRDAVDHISELLQNRDIIHDVFHGGLEQSDRELALLKFRNNSNHILITTDLAARGLDIPEIDAIIHYQLPYREDDFTHRNGRTARMQAKGEVFIILKPDEDYPYVANDIAIEEIDGEYDLPKNSEFATLYFSAGKKDKVNKVDLVGFLLNLDVIEKNDVGIIEVKDRESFVAVKRSLVSTILKYSNQGKIKGKKIRILRS
;
A
#
# COMPACT_ATOMS: atom_id res chain seq x y z
N MET A 1 12.67 -17.93 -4.39
CA MET A 1 12.78 -16.69 -5.16
C MET A 1 14.00 -15.85 -4.75
N GLN A 2 14.06 -15.23 -3.53
CA GLN A 2 15.19 -14.34 -3.15
C GLN A 2 16.55 -15.04 -3.31
N LYS A 3 16.68 -16.27 -2.82
CA LYS A 3 17.90 -17.08 -2.99
C LYS A 3 18.26 -17.27 -4.46
N GLU A 4 17.29 -17.65 -5.30
CA GLU A 4 17.51 -17.90 -6.72
C GLU A 4 17.91 -16.62 -7.48
N VAL A 5 17.28 -15.47 -7.16
CA VAL A 5 17.71 -14.18 -7.71
C VAL A 5 19.15 -13.88 -7.32
N MET A 6 19.52 -14.10 -6.05
CA MET A 6 20.89 -13.86 -5.58
C MET A 6 21.92 -14.78 -6.22
N GLU A 7 21.56 -16.03 -6.55
CA GLU A 7 22.43 -17.00 -7.20
C GLU A 7 22.58 -16.74 -8.72
N LYS A 8 21.48 -16.37 -9.39
CA LYS A 8 21.46 -16.19 -10.84
C LYS A 8 21.86 -14.79 -11.31
N PHE A 9 21.51 -13.74 -10.53
CA PHE A 9 21.76 -12.36 -10.94
C PHE A 9 23.25 -12.01 -10.88
N GLN A 10 23.77 -11.53 -11.99
CA GLN A 10 25.10 -10.96 -12.12
C GLN A 10 25.01 -9.47 -12.47
N GLU A 11 26.03 -8.71 -12.11
CA GLU A 11 26.11 -7.30 -12.48
C GLU A 11 26.10 -7.12 -14.01
N LYS A 12 25.42 -6.05 -14.47
CA LYS A 12 25.26 -5.70 -15.89
C LYS A 12 24.33 -6.64 -16.69
N GLU A 13 23.65 -7.56 -16.03
CA GLU A 13 22.61 -8.37 -16.67
C GLU A 13 21.22 -7.79 -16.35
N ASN A 14 20.28 -8.00 -17.28
CA ASN A 14 18.89 -7.65 -17.03
C ASN A 14 18.18 -8.79 -16.31
N LEU A 15 17.27 -8.46 -15.40
CA LEU A 15 16.50 -9.41 -14.61
C LEU A 15 15.00 -9.21 -14.85
N ILE A 16 14.30 -10.28 -15.17
CA ILE A 16 12.84 -10.32 -15.18
C ILE A 16 12.39 -11.22 -14.03
N LEU A 17 11.62 -10.66 -13.12
CA LEU A 17 11.10 -11.36 -11.96
C LEU A 17 9.59 -11.45 -12.02
N LEU A 18 9.09 -12.63 -12.34
CA LEU A 18 7.67 -12.94 -12.40
C LEU A 18 7.23 -13.70 -11.15
N SER A 19 6.33 -13.13 -10.37
CA SER A 19 5.86 -13.78 -9.14
C SER A 19 4.58 -13.11 -8.62
N PRO A 20 3.66 -13.85 -7.99
CA PRO A 20 2.43 -13.30 -7.44
C PRO A 20 2.67 -12.14 -6.47
N THR A 21 1.63 -11.32 -6.22
CA THR A 21 1.68 -10.25 -5.23
C THR A 21 1.93 -10.84 -3.83
N GLY A 22 2.73 -10.16 -3.01
CA GLY A 22 3.03 -10.60 -1.64
C GLY A 22 4.11 -11.69 -1.51
N SER A 23 4.68 -12.16 -2.62
CA SER A 23 5.73 -13.20 -2.63
C SER A 23 7.12 -12.74 -2.18
N GLY A 24 7.31 -11.42 -1.96
CA GLY A 24 8.59 -10.83 -1.57
C GLY A 24 9.46 -10.37 -2.74
N LYS A 25 8.89 -10.02 -3.90
CA LYS A 25 9.58 -9.44 -5.07
C LYS A 25 10.46 -8.26 -4.69
N THR A 26 9.92 -7.34 -3.87
CA THR A 26 10.65 -6.14 -3.41
C THR A 26 11.95 -6.49 -2.72
N LEU A 27 11.94 -7.48 -1.83
CA LEU A 27 13.18 -7.93 -1.16
C LEU A 27 14.14 -8.60 -2.15
N ALA A 28 13.61 -9.35 -3.12
CA ALA A 28 14.45 -10.04 -4.12
C ALA A 28 15.23 -9.04 -4.99
N PHE A 29 14.55 -8.05 -5.58
CA PHE A 29 15.25 -7.03 -6.37
C PHE A 29 16.08 -6.08 -5.50
N ALA A 30 15.67 -5.78 -4.27
CA ALA A 30 16.46 -4.97 -3.36
C ALA A 30 17.82 -5.62 -3.05
N LEU A 31 17.86 -6.93 -2.81
CA LEU A 31 19.11 -7.66 -2.61
C LEU A 31 19.97 -7.67 -3.88
N ALA A 32 19.37 -7.85 -5.07
CA ALA A 32 20.10 -7.75 -6.33
C ALA A 32 20.66 -6.35 -6.55
N LEU A 33 19.87 -5.31 -6.26
CA LEU A 33 20.25 -3.91 -6.36
C LEU A 33 21.49 -3.59 -5.49
N MET A 34 21.59 -4.19 -4.31
CA MET A 34 22.75 -3.98 -3.42
C MET A 34 24.08 -4.41 -4.04
N LYS A 35 24.08 -5.33 -4.99
CA LYS A 35 25.31 -5.73 -5.72
C LYS A 35 25.79 -4.67 -6.70
N THR A 36 24.91 -3.76 -7.14
CA THR A 36 25.20 -2.73 -8.15
C THR A 36 25.54 -1.37 -7.54
N LEU A 37 25.45 -1.20 -6.23
CA LEU A 37 25.69 0.06 -5.54
C LEU A 37 27.14 0.19 -5.08
N ASP A 38 27.72 1.37 -5.30
CA ASP A 38 29.04 1.77 -4.86
C ASP A 38 28.94 2.86 -3.80
N LYS A 39 29.65 2.70 -2.68
CA LYS A 39 29.64 3.68 -1.57
C LYS A 39 30.43 4.95 -1.86
N ASP A 40 31.34 4.88 -2.81
CA ASP A 40 32.20 6.01 -3.16
C ASP A 40 31.54 6.96 -4.17
N ILE A 41 30.41 6.56 -4.77
CA ILE A 41 29.63 7.39 -5.68
C ILE A 41 28.59 8.17 -4.90
N THR A 42 28.62 9.50 -5.01
CA THR A 42 27.73 10.42 -4.28
C THR A 42 26.46 10.83 -5.06
N ASP A 43 26.34 10.40 -6.31
CA ASP A 43 25.22 10.71 -7.21
C ASP A 43 24.17 9.59 -7.23
N VAL A 44 23.06 9.81 -7.95
CA VAL A 44 22.01 8.81 -8.11
C VAL A 44 22.53 7.65 -8.95
N GLN A 45 22.66 6.47 -8.34
CA GLN A 45 23.17 5.26 -9.00
C GLN A 45 22.07 4.37 -9.52
N SER A 46 20.91 4.42 -8.86
CA SER A 46 19.78 3.55 -9.16
C SER A 46 18.46 4.31 -9.12
N LEU A 47 17.61 4.05 -10.11
CA LEU A 47 16.26 4.57 -10.21
C LEU A 47 15.25 3.43 -10.12
N ILE A 48 14.23 3.57 -9.28
CA ILE A 48 13.12 2.63 -9.16
C ILE A 48 11.83 3.35 -9.55
N LEU A 49 11.20 2.90 -10.63
CA LEU A 49 9.91 3.40 -11.09
C LEU A 49 8.79 2.49 -10.61
N VAL A 50 7.75 3.09 -10.08
CA VAL A 50 6.58 2.42 -9.51
C VAL A 50 5.29 3.12 -9.94
N PRO A 51 4.19 2.37 -10.15
CA PRO A 51 2.95 2.96 -10.63
C PRO A 51 2.24 3.85 -9.59
N THR A 52 2.46 3.63 -8.29
CA THR A 52 1.72 4.32 -7.23
C THR A 52 2.64 4.90 -6.16
N ARG A 53 2.14 5.93 -5.48
CA ARG A 53 2.83 6.61 -4.36
C ARG A 53 3.01 5.68 -3.16
N GLU A 54 1.98 4.90 -2.89
CA GLU A 54 1.92 3.96 -1.78
C GLU A 54 2.99 2.88 -1.94
N LEU A 55 3.17 2.36 -3.17
CA LEU A 55 4.23 1.40 -3.49
C LEU A 55 5.62 2.03 -3.35
N ALA A 56 5.80 3.30 -3.75
CA ALA A 56 7.06 4.01 -3.55
C ALA A 56 7.46 4.07 -2.07
N LEU A 57 6.54 4.42 -1.19
CA LEU A 57 6.76 4.47 0.25
C LEU A 57 7.03 3.09 0.86
N GLN A 58 6.34 2.07 0.39
CA GLN A 58 6.56 0.69 0.81
C GLN A 58 7.98 0.22 0.45
N ILE A 59 8.42 0.45 -0.80
CA ILE A 59 9.76 0.08 -1.26
C ILE A 59 10.82 0.86 -0.47
N GLU A 60 10.59 2.16 -0.24
CA GLU A 60 11.48 2.98 0.59
C GLU A 60 11.66 2.36 1.99
N SER A 61 10.56 1.92 2.62
CA SER A 61 10.61 1.28 3.93
C SER A 61 11.42 -0.03 3.94
N VAL A 62 11.30 -0.83 2.89
CA VAL A 62 12.09 -2.07 2.73
C VAL A 62 13.56 -1.73 2.51
N LEU A 63 13.87 -0.84 1.58
CA LEU A 63 15.25 -0.46 1.24
C LEU A 63 15.99 0.19 2.41
N LYS A 64 15.32 1.00 3.23
CA LYS A 64 15.93 1.57 4.46
C LYS A 64 16.42 0.51 5.45
N ARG A 65 15.86 -0.70 5.40
CA ARG A 65 16.30 -1.84 6.24
C ARG A 65 17.43 -2.64 5.58
N VAL A 66 17.47 -2.70 4.26
CA VAL A 66 18.41 -3.52 3.48
C VAL A 66 19.63 -2.70 3.06
N ALA A 67 19.43 -1.50 2.53
CA ALA A 67 20.46 -0.63 1.98
C ALA A 67 21.04 0.33 3.05
N THR A 68 21.49 -0.24 4.18
CA THR A 68 22.09 0.53 5.27
C THR A 68 23.36 1.25 4.80
N GLY A 69 23.45 2.54 5.07
CA GLY A 69 24.56 3.39 4.64
C GLY A 69 24.37 4.10 3.30
N PHE A 70 23.28 3.83 2.59
CA PHE A 70 22.92 4.56 1.37
C PHE A 70 21.74 5.51 1.63
N LYS A 71 21.82 6.71 1.05
CA LYS A 71 20.69 7.64 1.06
C LYS A 71 19.64 7.19 0.07
N ILE A 72 18.38 7.14 0.50
CA ILE A 72 17.21 6.77 -0.29
C ILE A 72 16.25 7.94 -0.27
N THR A 73 15.68 8.30 -1.41
CA THR A 73 14.70 9.39 -1.54
C THR A 73 13.53 8.93 -2.42
N CYS A 74 12.31 9.26 -2.00
CA CYS A 74 11.11 9.09 -2.80
C CYS A 74 10.64 10.42 -3.40
N CYS A 75 10.21 10.38 -4.68
CA CYS A 75 9.61 11.48 -5.41
C CYS A 75 8.28 11.01 -6.04
N TYR A 76 7.15 11.56 -5.58
CA TYR A 76 5.83 11.18 -6.07
C TYR A 76 4.84 12.35 -5.97
N GLY A 77 3.77 12.32 -6.78
CA GLY A 77 2.79 13.40 -6.82
C GLY A 77 2.03 13.56 -5.47
N GLY A 78 1.49 14.78 -5.21
CA GLY A 78 0.71 15.07 -3.99
C GLY A 78 1.54 15.64 -2.82
N HIS A 79 2.86 15.78 -2.98
CA HIS A 79 3.72 16.50 -2.04
C HIS A 79 4.26 17.79 -2.63
N ASP A 80 4.74 18.67 -1.74
CA ASP A 80 5.40 19.92 -2.13
C ASP A 80 6.72 19.62 -2.87
N THR A 81 6.79 20.04 -4.13
CA THR A 81 7.96 19.91 -4.99
C THR A 81 9.20 20.60 -4.44
N LYS A 82 9.04 21.66 -3.62
CA LYS A 82 10.15 22.37 -2.99
C LYS A 82 10.90 21.45 -2.02
N THR A 83 10.19 20.65 -1.27
CA THR A 83 10.81 19.66 -0.35
C THR A 83 11.58 18.60 -1.12
N GLU A 84 11.04 18.07 -2.21
CA GLU A 84 11.72 17.08 -3.06
C GLU A 84 12.97 17.68 -3.70
N ARG A 85 12.88 18.88 -4.29
CA ARG A 85 14.03 19.59 -4.86
C ARG A 85 15.14 19.83 -3.84
N ASN A 86 14.79 20.21 -2.60
CA ASN A 86 15.78 20.39 -1.55
C ASN A 86 16.45 19.06 -1.14
N ASN A 87 15.71 17.96 -1.13
CA ASN A 87 16.26 16.64 -0.83
C ASN A 87 17.20 16.14 -1.94
N LEU A 88 16.93 16.49 -3.20
CA LEU A 88 17.74 16.14 -4.37
C LEU A 88 19.01 16.98 -4.51
N LYS A 89 19.14 18.16 -3.88
CA LYS A 89 20.39 18.94 -3.85
C LYS A 89 21.57 18.14 -3.27
N ASN A 90 21.28 17.21 -2.38
CA ASN A 90 22.22 16.22 -1.92
C ASN A 90 21.73 14.87 -2.45
N PRO A 91 22.24 14.39 -3.58
CA PRO A 91 21.67 13.26 -4.29
C PRO A 91 21.56 12.00 -3.44
N PRO A 92 20.48 11.22 -3.56
CA PRO A 92 20.40 9.88 -2.97
C PRO A 92 21.14 8.87 -3.87
N ALA A 93 21.67 7.80 -3.29
CA ALA A 93 22.18 6.69 -4.09
C ALA A 93 21.04 5.93 -4.80
N ILE A 94 19.85 5.87 -4.16
CA ILE A 94 18.65 5.24 -4.70
C ILE A 94 17.52 6.27 -4.75
N LEU A 95 17.02 6.54 -5.96
CA LEU A 95 15.85 7.37 -6.20
C LEU A 95 14.65 6.48 -6.54
N ILE A 96 13.56 6.65 -5.81
CA ILE A 96 12.29 5.93 -6.06
C ILE A 96 11.27 6.95 -6.52
N GLY A 97 10.47 6.64 -7.53
CA GLY A 97 9.43 7.58 -7.91
C GLY A 97 8.35 7.04 -8.84
N THR A 98 7.26 7.81 -8.93
CA THR A 98 6.25 7.58 -9.96
C THR A 98 6.70 8.23 -11.26
N PRO A 99 6.40 7.63 -12.44
CA PRO A 99 6.92 8.08 -13.73
C PRO A 99 6.73 9.58 -13.98
N GLY A 100 5.53 10.11 -13.82
CA GLY A 100 5.27 11.53 -14.05
C GLY A 100 6.06 12.48 -13.13
N ARG A 101 6.36 12.07 -11.87
CA ARG A 101 7.16 12.89 -10.96
C ARG A 101 8.64 12.84 -11.30
N ILE A 102 9.13 11.71 -11.76
CA ILE A 102 10.53 11.58 -12.23
C ILE A 102 10.74 12.39 -13.52
N VAL A 103 9.79 12.37 -14.47
CA VAL A 103 9.83 13.26 -15.64
C VAL A 103 9.96 14.73 -15.21
N TYR A 104 9.11 15.20 -14.27
CA TYR A 104 9.20 16.56 -13.75
C TYR A 104 10.60 16.93 -13.20
N HIS A 105 11.24 16.00 -12.48
CA HIS A 105 12.57 16.26 -11.93
C HIS A 105 13.67 16.18 -12.97
N LEU A 106 13.55 15.34 -14.01
CA LEU A 106 14.46 15.28 -15.16
C LEU A 106 14.40 16.55 -15.99
N GLU A 107 13.20 16.99 -16.38
CA GLU A 107 13.00 18.25 -17.13
C GLU A 107 13.52 19.45 -16.35
N GLY A 108 13.29 19.49 -15.04
CA GLY A 108 13.79 20.52 -14.13
C GLY A 108 15.28 20.43 -13.81
N LYS A 109 15.99 19.39 -14.28
CA LYS A 109 17.42 19.13 -14.01
C LYS A 109 17.72 19.12 -12.49
N HIS A 110 16.85 18.52 -11.69
CA HIS A 110 16.97 18.51 -10.24
C HIS A 110 17.91 17.42 -9.72
N PHE A 111 18.34 16.49 -10.57
CA PHE A 111 19.39 15.50 -10.34
C PHE A 111 20.08 15.15 -11.67
N ASP A 112 21.28 14.57 -11.59
CA ASP A 112 22.01 14.10 -12.76
C ASP A 112 21.64 12.64 -13.09
N PRO A 113 21.04 12.36 -14.27
CA PRO A 113 20.70 10.98 -14.66
C PRO A 113 21.89 10.20 -15.21
N THR A 114 23.03 10.83 -15.50
CA THR A 114 24.16 10.21 -16.21
C THR A 114 24.92 9.17 -15.38
N GLN A 115 24.76 9.18 -14.05
CA GLN A 115 25.36 8.19 -13.16
C GLN A 115 24.45 7.01 -12.83
N ILE A 116 23.21 7.01 -13.35
CA ILE A 116 22.27 5.93 -13.10
C ILE A 116 22.63 4.73 -13.97
N LYS A 117 23.11 3.66 -13.31
CA LYS A 117 23.50 2.40 -13.94
C LYS A 117 22.43 1.32 -13.85
N THR A 118 21.52 1.43 -12.88
CA THR A 118 20.48 0.44 -12.63
C THR A 118 19.09 1.06 -12.63
N LEU A 119 18.18 0.47 -13.39
CA LEU A 119 16.77 0.82 -13.43
C LEU A 119 15.95 -0.38 -12.95
N VAL A 120 15.04 -0.13 -12.02
CA VAL A 120 14.01 -1.09 -11.60
C VAL A 120 12.65 -0.58 -12.05
N LEU A 121 11.88 -1.44 -12.74
CA LEU A 121 10.49 -1.21 -13.12
C LEU A 121 9.63 -2.17 -12.31
N ASP A 122 9.14 -1.73 -11.14
CA ASP A 122 8.31 -2.57 -10.28
C ASP A 122 6.83 -2.43 -10.61
N GLU A 123 6.08 -3.53 -10.53
CA GLU A 123 4.71 -3.66 -11.03
C GLU A 123 4.58 -3.09 -12.47
N PHE A 124 5.47 -3.54 -13.36
CA PHE A 124 5.58 -2.99 -14.72
C PHE A 124 4.30 -3.20 -15.54
N ASP A 125 3.66 -4.35 -15.42
CA ASP A 125 2.35 -4.64 -16.00
C ASP A 125 1.31 -3.57 -15.63
N LYS A 126 1.30 -3.14 -14.38
CA LYS A 126 0.40 -2.10 -13.87
C LYS A 126 0.80 -0.69 -14.34
N SER A 127 2.09 -0.42 -14.46
CA SER A 127 2.58 0.84 -15.02
C SER A 127 2.12 1.03 -16.47
N LEU A 128 2.10 -0.05 -17.27
CA LEU A 128 1.57 -0.03 -18.65
C LEU A 128 0.05 0.16 -18.67
N GLU A 129 -0.69 -0.54 -17.82
CA GLU A 129 -2.16 -0.40 -17.71
C GLU A 129 -2.58 1.03 -17.32
N LEU A 130 -1.79 1.72 -16.52
CA LEU A 130 -2.04 3.10 -16.11
C LEU A 130 -1.60 4.13 -17.14
N GLY A 131 -1.07 3.70 -18.29
CA GLY A 131 -0.68 4.56 -19.40
C GLY A 131 0.64 5.30 -19.19
N PHE A 132 1.52 4.81 -18.31
CA PHE A 132 2.82 5.46 -18.06
C PHE A 132 3.90 5.11 -19.10
N GLN A 133 3.54 4.49 -20.21
CA GLN A 133 4.49 4.06 -21.24
C GLN A 133 5.33 5.22 -21.77
N GLU A 134 4.71 6.36 -22.12
CA GLU A 134 5.41 7.52 -22.66
C GLU A 134 6.39 8.11 -21.64
N GLN A 135 5.97 8.26 -20.38
CA GLN A 135 6.84 8.76 -19.32
C GLN A 135 8.02 7.83 -19.04
N MET A 136 7.79 6.52 -19.03
CA MET A 136 8.86 5.54 -18.84
C MET A 136 9.84 5.54 -19.99
N SER A 137 9.36 5.62 -21.24
CA SER A 137 10.22 5.75 -22.45
C SER A 137 11.08 7.00 -22.35
N PHE A 138 10.47 8.14 -22.07
CA PHE A 138 11.18 9.42 -21.90
C PHE A 138 12.28 9.32 -20.82
N ILE A 139 11.98 8.71 -19.67
CA ILE A 139 12.97 8.55 -18.60
C ILE A 139 14.12 7.68 -19.08
N ILE A 140 13.84 6.52 -19.68
CA ILE A 140 14.87 5.56 -20.12
C ILE A 140 15.81 6.18 -21.16
N GLU A 141 15.29 7.00 -22.08
CA GLU A 141 16.09 7.71 -23.09
C GLU A 141 17.12 8.68 -22.46
N HIS A 142 16.83 9.20 -21.26
CA HIS A 142 17.74 10.09 -20.53
C HIS A 142 18.78 9.36 -19.66
N LEU A 143 18.63 8.03 -19.47
CA LEU A 143 19.56 7.22 -18.67
C LEU A 143 20.71 6.67 -19.54
N THR A 144 21.63 7.53 -19.93
CA THR A 144 22.68 7.21 -20.91
C THR A 144 23.72 6.19 -20.44
N SER A 145 23.89 6.02 -19.13
CA SER A 145 24.84 5.06 -18.53
C SER A 145 24.19 3.76 -18.03
N LEU A 146 22.94 3.52 -18.42
CA LEU A 146 22.18 2.37 -17.92
C LEU A 146 22.75 1.02 -18.37
N GLN A 147 23.13 0.19 -17.41
CA GLN A 147 23.75 -1.12 -17.62
C GLN A 147 22.81 -2.28 -17.26
N THR A 148 22.00 -2.12 -16.20
CA THR A 148 21.13 -3.15 -15.66
C THR A 148 19.69 -2.66 -15.62
N ARG A 149 18.77 -3.50 -16.07
CA ARG A 149 17.32 -3.30 -15.95
C ARG A 149 16.72 -4.46 -15.19
N MET A 150 15.96 -4.16 -14.15
CA MET A 150 15.20 -5.15 -13.39
C MET A 150 13.72 -4.87 -13.57
N LEU A 151 12.98 -5.83 -14.08
CA LEU A 151 11.56 -5.72 -14.32
C LEU A 151 10.83 -6.73 -13.43
N THR A 152 9.83 -6.26 -12.69
CA THR A 152 8.97 -7.16 -11.93
C THR A 152 7.53 -7.09 -12.41
N SER A 153 6.85 -8.24 -12.40
CA SER A 153 5.44 -8.34 -12.73
C SER A 153 4.76 -9.43 -11.89
N ALA A 154 3.47 -9.23 -11.62
CA ALA A 154 2.63 -10.25 -10.99
C ALA A 154 1.93 -11.14 -12.02
N THR A 155 1.98 -10.79 -13.28
CA THR A 155 1.39 -11.52 -14.41
C THR A 155 2.44 -11.84 -15.46
N ALA A 156 2.22 -12.91 -16.23
CA ALA A 156 3.03 -13.21 -17.40
C ALA A 156 2.77 -12.16 -18.48
N MET A 157 3.84 -11.54 -18.97
CA MET A 157 3.74 -10.60 -20.10
C MET A 157 3.92 -11.33 -21.41
N LYS A 158 3.06 -11.04 -22.39
CA LYS A 158 3.17 -11.64 -23.73
C LYS A 158 4.44 -11.15 -24.45
N GLU A 159 4.74 -9.87 -24.31
CA GLU A 159 5.92 -9.22 -24.89
C GLU A 159 6.41 -8.11 -23.97
N ILE A 160 7.73 -7.94 -23.94
CA ILE A 160 8.35 -6.80 -23.25
C ILE A 160 8.47 -5.67 -24.27
N PRO A 161 7.88 -4.50 -24.00
CA PRO A 161 7.95 -3.38 -24.90
C PRO A 161 9.38 -2.97 -25.23
N THR A 162 9.66 -2.68 -26.48
CA THR A 162 11.01 -2.36 -26.98
C THR A 162 11.65 -1.14 -26.34
N PHE A 163 10.84 -0.17 -25.88
CA PHE A 163 11.34 1.02 -25.20
C PHE A 163 12.10 0.71 -23.91
N THR A 164 11.87 -0.45 -23.28
CA THR A 164 12.61 -0.88 -22.09
C THR A 164 14.08 -1.13 -22.36
N GLY A 165 14.46 -1.40 -23.62
CA GLY A 165 15.82 -1.74 -24.02
C GLY A 165 16.30 -3.11 -23.50
N ILE A 166 15.40 -3.99 -23.07
CA ILE A 166 15.73 -5.34 -22.63
C ILE A 166 15.74 -6.25 -23.87
N SER A 167 16.93 -6.62 -24.34
CA SER A 167 17.13 -7.57 -25.45
C SER A 167 17.46 -8.98 -24.98
N SER A 168 18.08 -9.11 -23.82
CA SER A 168 18.38 -10.37 -23.14
C SER A 168 18.23 -10.19 -21.63
N SER A 169 17.79 -11.21 -20.92
CA SER A 169 17.56 -11.15 -19.50
C SER A 169 17.63 -12.53 -18.85
N ILE A 170 17.97 -12.54 -17.57
CA ILE A 170 17.73 -13.68 -16.69
C ILE A 170 16.27 -13.62 -16.27
N GLU A 171 15.51 -14.66 -16.57
CA GLU A 171 14.14 -14.79 -16.08
C GLU A 171 14.10 -15.67 -14.82
N VAL A 172 13.46 -15.16 -13.80
CA VAL A 172 13.15 -15.88 -12.56
C VAL A 172 11.63 -15.88 -12.40
N ASN A 173 11.01 -17.03 -12.71
CA ASN A 173 9.57 -17.16 -12.83
C ASN A 173 9.00 -18.06 -11.72
N PHE A 174 8.18 -17.44 -10.88
CA PHE A 174 7.49 -18.08 -9.75
C PHE A 174 5.96 -18.02 -9.89
N LEU A 175 5.42 -17.68 -11.06
CA LEU A 175 3.96 -17.64 -11.27
C LEU A 175 3.32 -19.01 -11.11
N ASN A 176 3.99 -20.06 -11.59
CA ASN A 176 3.49 -21.44 -11.57
C ASN A 176 4.02 -22.27 -10.37
N HIS A 177 4.87 -21.70 -9.53
CA HIS A 177 5.25 -22.41 -8.32
C HIS A 177 4.08 -22.42 -7.35
N THR A 178 3.42 -23.54 -7.26
CA THR A 178 2.46 -23.90 -6.21
C THR A 178 3.16 -23.98 -4.86
N HIS A 179 3.64 -22.87 -4.31
CA HIS A 179 3.55 -22.72 -2.88
C HIS A 179 2.04 -22.78 -2.60
N SER A 180 1.61 -23.70 -1.76
CA SER A 180 0.23 -23.90 -1.38
C SER A 180 -0.47 -22.54 -1.39
N THR A 181 -1.25 -22.30 -2.45
CA THR A 181 -2.08 -21.08 -2.54
C THR A 181 -2.84 -21.10 -1.24
N PRO A 182 -2.71 -20.09 -0.38
CA PRO A 182 -3.44 -20.08 0.86
C PRO A 182 -4.88 -20.37 0.53
N ALA A 183 -5.53 -21.26 1.27
CA ALA A 183 -6.87 -21.72 0.95
C ALA A 183 -7.82 -20.51 1.03
N LEU A 184 -8.10 -19.91 -0.13
CA LEU A 184 -9.14 -18.89 -0.27
C LEU A 184 -10.49 -19.59 -0.28
N THR A 185 -11.34 -19.26 0.68
CA THR A 185 -12.74 -19.68 0.64
C THR A 185 -13.53 -18.59 -0.06
N ILE A 186 -13.98 -18.87 -1.28
CA ILE A 186 -14.79 -17.91 -2.07
C ILE A 186 -16.26 -18.28 -1.91
N ARG A 187 -17.11 -17.31 -1.60
CA ARG A 187 -18.57 -17.46 -1.50
C ARG A 187 -19.26 -16.32 -2.26
N LYS A 188 -20.45 -16.60 -2.78
CA LYS A 188 -21.23 -15.58 -3.50
C LYS A 188 -22.55 -15.30 -2.78
N ILE A 189 -22.95 -14.05 -2.79
CA ILE A 189 -24.26 -13.55 -2.40
C ILE A 189 -24.98 -13.07 -3.65
N VAL A 190 -26.21 -13.50 -3.87
CA VAL A 190 -27.02 -13.06 -5.00
C VAL A 190 -28.12 -12.14 -4.49
N ALA A 191 -28.09 -10.88 -4.92
CA ALA A 191 -29.05 -9.86 -4.51
C ALA A 191 -29.47 -8.98 -5.66
N PRO A 192 -30.77 -8.66 -5.82
CA PRO A 192 -31.22 -7.66 -6.79
C PRO A 192 -30.51 -6.30 -6.57
N ILE A 193 -30.35 -5.50 -7.63
CA ILE A 193 -29.61 -4.24 -7.57
C ILE A 193 -30.07 -3.31 -6.44
N HIS A 194 -31.37 -3.20 -6.21
CA HIS A 194 -31.96 -2.33 -5.16
C HIS A 194 -31.76 -2.89 -3.74
N LYS A 195 -31.36 -4.16 -3.59
CA LYS A 195 -31.05 -4.81 -2.30
C LYS A 195 -29.54 -5.04 -2.10
N LYS A 196 -28.70 -4.71 -3.08
CA LYS A 196 -27.27 -5.02 -3.04
C LYS A 196 -26.54 -4.31 -1.89
N LEU A 197 -26.91 -3.08 -1.57
CA LEU A 197 -26.40 -2.35 -0.40
C LEU A 197 -26.84 -2.97 0.92
N GLU A 198 -28.12 -3.40 1.01
CA GLU A 198 -28.60 -4.08 2.19
C GLU A 198 -27.92 -5.44 2.38
N ALA A 199 -27.70 -6.19 1.29
CA ALA A 199 -26.95 -7.43 1.31
C ALA A 199 -25.51 -7.24 1.82
N LEU A 200 -24.83 -6.15 1.40
CA LEU A 200 -23.51 -5.80 1.93
C LEU A 200 -23.57 -5.53 3.44
N PHE A 201 -24.57 -4.76 3.89
CA PHE A 201 -24.72 -4.44 5.30
C PHE A 201 -24.94 -5.70 6.14
N GLN A 202 -25.86 -6.59 5.72
CA GLN A 202 -26.12 -7.87 6.41
C GLN A 202 -24.87 -8.75 6.42
N LEU A 203 -24.11 -8.79 5.34
CA LEU A 203 -22.85 -9.50 5.29
C LEU A 203 -21.83 -8.93 6.29
N LEU A 204 -21.70 -7.62 6.40
CA LEU A 204 -20.80 -6.99 7.38
C LEU A 204 -21.21 -7.31 8.82
N CYS A 205 -22.51 -7.31 9.12
CA CYS A 205 -23.03 -7.73 10.42
C CYS A 205 -22.69 -9.20 10.70
N LYS A 206 -22.85 -10.09 9.71
CA LYS A 206 -22.52 -11.52 9.82
C LYS A 206 -21.03 -11.77 10.02
N ILE A 207 -20.16 -11.05 9.29
CA ILE A 207 -18.69 -11.12 9.42
C ILE A 207 -18.25 -10.57 10.79
N GLY A 208 -18.95 -9.56 11.31
CA GLY A 208 -18.68 -8.99 12.62
C GLY A 208 -17.38 -8.18 12.66
N ASN A 209 -16.51 -8.49 13.62
CA ASN A 209 -15.33 -7.68 13.92
C ASN A 209 -14.09 -8.02 13.10
N GLN A 210 -14.23 -8.76 12.02
CA GLN A 210 -13.12 -9.09 11.14
C GLN A 210 -12.62 -7.85 10.38
N LYS A 211 -11.38 -7.89 9.94
CA LYS A 211 -10.76 -6.86 9.13
C LYS A 211 -11.14 -7.05 7.67
N VAL A 212 -11.95 -6.13 7.16
CA VAL A 212 -12.62 -6.26 5.85
C VAL A 212 -12.13 -5.20 4.87
N LEU A 213 -11.82 -5.63 3.65
CA LEU A 213 -11.54 -4.77 2.52
C LEU A 213 -12.66 -4.89 1.48
N ILE A 214 -13.38 -3.79 1.21
CA ILE A 214 -14.49 -3.75 0.26
C ILE A 214 -14.01 -3.12 -1.04
N PHE A 215 -14.12 -3.86 -2.15
CA PHE A 215 -13.73 -3.38 -3.47
C PHE A 215 -14.91 -2.89 -4.31
N CYS A 216 -14.74 -1.69 -4.86
CA CYS A 216 -15.61 -1.08 -5.85
C CYS A 216 -14.82 -0.75 -7.12
N ASN A 217 -15.49 -0.70 -8.29
CA ASN A 217 -14.86 -0.29 -9.54
C ASN A 217 -14.76 1.25 -9.66
N HIS A 218 -15.71 1.97 -9.05
CA HIS A 218 -15.84 3.43 -9.16
C HIS A 218 -15.90 4.07 -7.78
N ARG A 219 -15.35 5.31 -7.67
CA ARG A 219 -15.37 6.10 -6.44
C ARG A 219 -16.79 6.41 -5.95
N ASP A 220 -17.72 6.68 -6.86
CA ASP A 220 -19.10 6.99 -6.51
C ASP A 220 -19.78 5.82 -5.75
N ALA A 221 -19.41 4.57 -6.07
CA ALA A 221 -19.87 3.40 -5.31
C ALA A 221 -19.24 3.33 -3.91
N VAL A 222 -17.96 3.75 -3.79
CA VAL A 222 -17.29 3.88 -2.49
C VAL A 222 -18.00 4.90 -1.61
N ASP A 223 -18.29 6.08 -2.15
CA ASP A 223 -18.96 7.17 -1.43
C ASP A 223 -20.38 6.76 -1.01
N HIS A 224 -21.13 6.09 -1.88
CA HIS A 224 -22.49 5.61 -1.58
C HIS A 224 -22.52 4.54 -0.48
N ILE A 225 -21.57 3.60 -0.47
CA ILE A 225 -21.43 2.61 0.63
C ILE A 225 -21.03 3.33 1.92
N SER A 226 -20.11 4.29 1.83
CA SER A 226 -19.69 5.08 2.99
C SER A 226 -20.87 5.80 3.64
N GLU A 227 -21.73 6.45 2.85
CA GLU A 227 -22.94 7.11 3.35
C GLU A 227 -23.89 6.12 4.06
N LEU A 228 -24.10 4.93 3.48
CA LEU A 228 -24.90 3.89 4.12
C LEU A 228 -24.34 3.50 5.49
N LEU A 229 -23.02 3.25 5.57
CA LEU A 229 -22.40 2.80 6.81
C LEU A 229 -22.35 3.91 7.87
N GLN A 230 -22.17 5.17 7.46
CA GLN A 230 -22.28 6.33 8.35
C GLN A 230 -23.66 6.46 8.96
N ASN A 231 -24.72 6.34 8.14
CA ASN A 231 -26.11 6.40 8.59
C ASN A 231 -26.50 5.26 9.55
N ARG A 232 -25.66 4.24 9.66
CA ARG A 232 -25.83 3.08 10.56
C ARG A 232 -24.78 3.01 11.68
N ASP A 233 -24.07 4.11 11.92
CA ASP A 233 -23.02 4.24 12.96
C ASP A 233 -21.89 3.20 12.85
N ILE A 234 -21.62 2.66 11.65
CA ILE A 234 -20.52 1.72 11.42
C ILE A 234 -19.24 2.51 11.10
N ILE A 235 -18.22 2.35 11.95
CA ILE A 235 -16.93 2.99 11.76
C ILE A 235 -16.17 2.31 10.61
N HIS A 236 -15.80 3.11 9.62
CA HIS A 236 -15.05 2.69 8.45
C HIS A 236 -14.18 3.83 7.93
N ASP A 237 -13.29 3.55 6.99
CA ASP A 237 -12.59 4.54 6.20
C ASP A 237 -12.79 4.26 4.70
N VAL A 238 -12.59 5.29 3.88
CA VAL A 238 -12.61 5.21 2.42
C VAL A 238 -11.23 5.47 1.86
N PHE A 239 -10.90 4.84 0.72
CA PHE A 239 -9.60 4.96 0.09
C PHE A 239 -9.73 4.91 -1.44
N HIS A 240 -9.70 6.08 -2.09
CA HIS A 240 -9.78 6.21 -3.54
C HIS A 240 -9.02 7.43 -4.05
N GLY A 241 -8.78 7.48 -5.36
CA GLY A 241 -7.97 8.53 -6.00
C GLY A 241 -8.57 9.95 -5.95
N GLY A 242 -9.84 10.11 -5.55
CA GLY A 242 -10.49 11.42 -5.39
C GLY A 242 -10.19 12.10 -4.05
N LEU A 243 -9.62 11.37 -3.08
CA LEU A 243 -9.24 11.93 -1.78
C LEU A 243 -7.90 12.67 -1.85
N GLU A 244 -7.72 13.65 -0.97
CA GLU A 244 -6.43 14.26 -0.73
C GLU A 244 -5.42 13.21 -0.22
N GLN A 245 -4.13 13.43 -0.49
CA GLN A 245 -3.08 12.47 -0.11
C GLN A 245 -3.01 12.23 1.40
N SER A 246 -3.18 13.30 2.20
CA SER A 246 -3.23 13.24 3.67
C SER A 246 -4.33 12.31 4.17
N ASP A 247 -5.53 12.38 3.57
CA ASP A 247 -6.67 11.58 3.97
C ASP A 247 -6.48 10.10 3.62
N ARG A 248 -5.90 9.83 2.44
CA ARG A 248 -5.53 8.46 2.04
C ARG A 248 -4.50 7.85 3.00
N GLU A 249 -3.45 8.60 3.33
CA GLU A 249 -2.43 8.14 4.28
C GLU A 249 -3.04 7.87 5.66
N LEU A 250 -3.96 8.73 6.10
CA LEU A 250 -4.65 8.59 7.38
C LEU A 250 -5.57 7.37 7.42
N ALA A 251 -6.36 7.14 6.36
CA ALA A 251 -7.22 5.98 6.24
C ALA A 251 -6.42 4.67 6.34
N LEU A 252 -5.30 4.58 5.62
CA LEU A 252 -4.40 3.42 5.69
C LEU A 252 -3.76 3.24 7.06
N LEU A 253 -3.35 4.34 7.70
CA LEU A 253 -2.78 4.32 9.04
C LEU A 253 -3.78 3.77 10.05
N LYS A 254 -5.02 4.25 10.03
CA LYS A 254 -6.11 3.79 10.89
C LYS A 254 -6.43 2.31 10.67
N PHE A 255 -6.44 1.88 9.41
CA PHE A 255 -6.68 0.49 9.07
C PHE A 255 -5.53 -0.42 9.50
N ARG A 256 -4.26 0.01 9.35
CA ARG A 256 -3.07 -0.74 9.79
C ARG A 256 -2.96 -0.87 11.29
N ASN A 257 -3.29 0.18 12.03
CA ASN A 257 -3.17 0.21 13.49
C ASN A 257 -4.41 -0.30 14.23
N ASN A 258 -5.34 -0.97 13.50
CA ASN A 258 -6.58 -1.55 14.01
C ASN A 258 -7.53 -0.53 14.67
N SER A 259 -7.48 0.75 14.27
CA SER A 259 -8.48 1.74 14.70
C SER A 259 -9.79 1.62 13.94
N ASN A 260 -9.74 1.08 12.72
CA ASN A 260 -10.89 0.74 11.89
C ASN A 260 -10.68 -0.65 11.28
N HIS A 261 -11.77 -1.40 11.18
CA HIS A 261 -11.75 -2.75 10.62
C HIS A 261 -12.32 -2.82 9.20
N ILE A 262 -12.96 -1.76 8.72
CA ILE A 262 -13.58 -1.72 7.39
C ILE A 262 -12.90 -0.63 6.57
N LEU A 263 -12.38 -1.00 5.40
CA LEU A 263 -11.84 -0.07 4.41
C LEU A 263 -12.53 -0.31 3.07
N ILE A 264 -13.13 0.76 2.50
CA ILE A 264 -13.80 0.72 1.21
C ILE A 264 -12.86 1.36 0.18
N THR A 265 -12.58 0.67 -0.93
CA THR A 265 -11.55 1.11 -1.86
C THR A 265 -11.88 0.83 -3.32
N THR A 266 -11.15 1.51 -4.21
CA THR A 266 -11.08 1.15 -5.63
C THR A 266 -9.75 0.47 -5.96
N ASP A 267 -9.68 -0.26 -7.09
CA ASP A 267 -8.47 -0.97 -7.53
C ASP A 267 -7.24 -0.08 -7.58
N LEU A 268 -7.38 1.09 -8.20
CA LEU A 268 -6.26 2.01 -8.39
C LEU A 268 -5.63 2.43 -7.07
N ALA A 269 -6.45 2.62 -6.05
CA ALA A 269 -6.00 3.03 -4.74
C ALA A 269 -5.41 1.84 -3.93
N ALA A 270 -5.97 0.64 -4.10
CA ALA A 270 -5.54 -0.56 -3.36
C ALA A 270 -4.28 -1.23 -3.93
N ARG A 271 -3.86 -0.86 -5.15
CA ARG A 271 -2.63 -1.38 -5.77
C ARG A 271 -1.40 -0.93 -4.99
N GLY A 272 -0.44 -1.83 -4.84
CA GLY A 272 0.79 -1.54 -4.09
C GLY A 272 0.61 -1.36 -2.57
N LEU A 273 -0.59 -1.52 -2.02
CA LEU A 273 -0.80 -1.43 -0.57
C LEU A 273 -0.27 -2.68 0.13
N ASP A 274 0.64 -2.47 1.05
CA ASP A 274 0.96 -3.48 2.07
C ASP A 274 0.04 -3.30 3.26
N ILE A 275 -1.09 -4.00 3.22
CA ILE A 275 -2.03 -4.07 4.34
C ILE A 275 -1.91 -5.48 4.90
N PRO A 276 -1.34 -5.64 6.10
CA PRO A 276 -1.25 -6.94 6.75
C PRO A 276 -2.62 -7.37 7.28
N GLU A 277 -2.82 -8.68 7.36
CA GLU A 277 -3.90 -9.31 8.13
C GLU A 277 -5.32 -8.86 7.73
N ILE A 278 -5.66 -8.98 6.44
CA ILE A 278 -7.04 -8.84 5.97
C ILE A 278 -7.71 -10.21 6.11
N ASP A 279 -8.76 -10.27 6.92
CA ASP A 279 -9.52 -11.51 7.17
C ASP A 279 -10.47 -11.80 6.01
N ALA A 280 -11.17 -10.78 5.53
CA ALA A 280 -12.14 -10.92 4.46
C ALA A 280 -12.03 -9.86 3.38
N ILE A 281 -12.24 -10.27 2.14
CA ILE A 281 -12.38 -9.38 0.98
C ILE A 281 -13.83 -9.47 0.49
N ILE A 282 -14.44 -8.31 0.24
CA ILE A 282 -15.76 -8.23 -0.37
C ILE A 282 -15.65 -7.53 -1.71
N HIS A 283 -16.00 -8.23 -2.78
CA HIS A 283 -16.22 -7.63 -4.10
C HIS A 283 -17.66 -7.11 -4.16
N TYR A 284 -17.87 -5.86 -3.77
CA TYR A 284 -19.17 -5.21 -3.98
C TYR A 284 -19.46 -5.02 -5.47
N GLN A 285 -18.40 -4.74 -6.24
CA GLN A 285 -18.38 -4.79 -7.70
C GLN A 285 -17.19 -5.62 -8.13
N LEU A 286 -17.43 -6.66 -8.93
CA LEU A 286 -16.37 -7.45 -9.52
C LEU A 286 -15.58 -6.63 -10.54
N PRO A 287 -14.27 -6.81 -10.63
CA PRO A 287 -13.47 -6.16 -11.66
C PRO A 287 -13.80 -6.70 -13.05
N TYR A 288 -13.48 -5.93 -14.09
CA TYR A 288 -13.71 -6.36 -15.47
C TYR A 288 -12.74 -7.46 -15.94
N ARG A 289 -11.59 -7.62 -15.27
CA ARG A 289 -10.52 -8.54 -15.67
C ARG A 289 -10.20 -9.52 -14.55
N GLU A 290 -9.89 -10.76 -14.95
CA GLU A 290 -9.48 -11.82 -14.04
C GLU A 290 -8.20 -11.48 -13.27
N ASP A 291 -7.22 -10.84 -13.92
CA ASP A 291 -5.99 -10.41 -13.28
C ASP A 291 -6.26 -9.48 -12.09
N ASP A 292 -7.19 -8.53 -12.23
CA ASP A 292 -7.56 -7.63 -11.14
C ASP A 292 -8.28 -8.37 -10.02
N PHE A 293 -9.10 -9.37 -10.35
CA PHE A 293 -9.73 -10.25 -9.36
C PHE A 293 -8.67 -11.01 -8.53
N THR A 294 -7.68 -11.57 -9.21
CA THR A 294 -6.56 -12.26 -8.57
C THR A 294 -5.73 -11.30 -7.70
N HIS A 295 -5.47 -10.08 -8.18
CA HIS A 295 -4.74 -9.06 -7.42
C HIS A 295 -5.50 -8.58 -6.17
N ARG A 296 -6.83 -8.41 -6.27
CA ARG A 296 -7.68 -8.08 -5.10
C ARG A 296 -7.61 -9.20 -4.06
N ASN A 297 -7.79 -10.44 -4.50
CA ASN A 297 -7.76 -11.61 -3.63
C ASN A 297 -6.38 -11.83 -2.99
N GLY A 298 -5.30 -11.46 -3.66
CA GLY A 298 -3.94 -11.49 -3.12
C GLY A 298 -3.70 -10.51 -1.94
N ARG A 299 -4.70 -9.78 -1.47
CA ARG A 299 -4.62 -8.93 -0.26
C ARG A 299 -4.97 -9.70 1.01
N THR A 300 -5.65 -10.83 0.92
CA THR A 300 -5.90 -11.75 2.05
C THR A 300 -5.05 -13.01 1.92
N ALA A 301 -5.10 -13.89 2.93
CA ALA A 301 -4.43 -15.19 2.97
C ALA A 301 -2.91 -15.14 2.69
N ARG A 302 -2.21 -14.10 3.11
CA ARG A 302 -0.75 -14.03 3.01
C ARG A 302 -0.10 -14.98 4.04
N MET A 303 1.00 -15.66 3.65
CA MET A 303 1.88 -16.42 4.57
C MET A 303 1.19 -17.49 5.44
N GLN A 304 0.32 -18.34 4.89
CA GLN A 304 -0.37 -19.46 5.55
C GLN A 304 -1.68 -19.13 6.28
N ALA A 305 -2.20 -17.90 6.22
CA ALA A 305 -3.52 -17.58 6.76
C ALA A 305 -4.65 -18.08 5.82
N LYS A 306 -5.80 -18.45 6.38
CA LYS A 306 -7.02 -18.68 5.61
C LYS A 306 -7.63 -17.32 5.29
N GLY A 307 -8.03 -17.08 4.03
CA GLY A 307 -8.70 -15.86 3.62
C GLY A 307 -10.11 -16.13 3.14
N GLU A 308 -11.04 -15.27 3.50
CA GLU A 308 -12.41 -15.33 3.01
C GLU A 308 -12.63 -14.27 1.91
N VAL A 309 -13.30 -14.67 0.85
CA VAL A 309 -13.63 -13.79 -0.28
C VAL A 309 -15.13 -13.89 -0.52
N PHE A 310 -15.82 -12.77 -0.49
CA PHE A 310 -17.23 -12.67 -0.76
C PHE A 310 -17.47 -11.87 -2.05
N ILE A 311 -18.37 -12.38 -2.88
CA ILE A 311 -18.75 -11.74 -4.15
C ILE A 311 -20.23 -11.40 -4.08
N ILE A 312 -20.62 -10.14 -4.27
CA ILE A 312 -22.02 -9.75 -4.29
C ILE A 312 -22.45 -9.52 -5.75
N LEU A 313 -23.29 -10.43 -6.27
CA LEU A 313 -23.75 -10.45 -7.65
C LEU A 313 -25.23 -10.06 -7.75
N LYS A 314 -25.63 -9.52 -8.91
CA LYS A 314 -27.04 -9.49 -9.32
C LYS A 314 -27.44 -10.87 -9.87
N PRO A 315 -28.73 -11.21 -9.92
CA PRO A 315 -29.20 -12.53 -10.41
C PRO A 315 -28.72 -12.88 -11.82
N ASP A 316 -28.60 -11.89 -12.70
CA ASP A 316 -28.22 -12.08 -14.13
C ASP A 316 -26.78 -11.66 -14.40
N GLU A 317 -25.95 -11.53 -13.38
CA GLU A 317 -24.55 -11.10 -13.50
C GLU A 317 -23.65 -12.33 -13.56
N ASP A 318 -22.96 -12.51 -14.67
CA ASP A 318 -22.03 -13.60 -14.94
C ASP A 318 -20.66 -13.09 -15.34
N TYR A 319 -19.62 -13.77 -14.86
CA TYR A 319 -18.22 -13.44 -15.15
C TYR A 319 -17.46 -14.71 -15.51
N PRO A 320 -16.80 -14.77 -16.67
CA PRO A 320 -16.13 -16.00 -17.16
C PRO A 320 -15.07 -16.57 -16.20
N TYR A 321 -14.50 -15.73 -15.32
CA TYR A 321 -13.47 -16.10 -14.35
C TYR A 321 -14.02 -16.45 -12.96
N VAL A 322 -15.33 -16.37 -12.77
CA VAL A 322 -16.01 -16.76 -11.53
C VAL A 322 -16.64 -18.14 -11.75
N ALA A 323 -16.18 -19.13 -11.01
CA ALA A 323 -16.73 -20.50 -11.15
C ALA A 323 -18.22 -20.55 -10.80
N ASN A 324 -19.00 -21.29 -11.57
CA ASN A 324 -20.45 -21.37 -11.40
C ASN A 324 -20.87 -22.10 -10.11
N ASP A 325 -20.03 -23.00 -9.61
CA ASP A 325 -20.25 -23.86 -8.45
C ASP A 325 -19.84 -23.24 -7.10
N ILE A 326 -19.50 -21.92 -7.09
CA ILE A 326 -19.19 -21.23 -5.85
C ILE A 326 -20.38 -21.29 -4.91
N ALA A 327 -20.10 -21.68 -3.66
CA ALA A 327 -21.11 -21.78 -2.60
C ALA A 327 -21.82 -20.42 -2.37
N ILE A 328 -23.13 -20.49 -2.22
CA ILE A 328 -23.94 -19.32 -1.88
C ILE A 328 -23.81 -19.07 -0.37
N GLU A 329 -23.53 -17.82 -0.01
CA GLU A 329 -23.56 -17.36 1.37
C GLU A 329 -24.95 -16.80 1.69
N GLU A 330 -25.64 -17.41 2.62
CA GLU A 330 -26.94 -16.95 3.10
C GLU A 330 -26.75 -15.83 4.12
N ILE A 331 -27.50 -14.74 3.97
CA ILE A 331 -27.41 -13.52 4.80
C ILE A 331 -28.78 -13.08 5.35
N ASP A 332 -29.70 -14.00 5.47
CA ASP A 332 -31.10 -13.80 5.92
C ASP A 332 -31.31 -13.93 7.43
N GLY A 333 -30.22 -14.13 8.18
CA GLY A 333 -30.22 -14.15 9.64
C GLY A 333 -30.32 -12.79 10.30
N GLU A 334 -30.66 -12.77 11.58
CA GLU A 334 -30.51 -11.60 12.45
C GLU A 334 -29.07 -11.56 12.97
N TYR A 335 -28.36 -10.48 12.69
CA TYR A 335 -26.96 -10.29 13.09
C TYR A 335 -26.80 -8.99 13.87
N ASP A 336 -25.98 -9.02 14.91
CA ASP A 336 -25.58 -7.82 15.63
C ASP A 336 -24.73 -6.89 14.76
N LEU A 337 -24.79 -5.59 15.03
CA LEU A 337 -23.90 -4.64 14.39
C LEU A 337 -22.43 -4.96 14.70
N PRO A 338 -21.51 -4.79 13.73
CA PRO A 338 -20.09 -4.93 14.00
C PRO A 338 -19.66 -4.02 15.15
N LYS A 339 -18.99 -4.59 16.15
CA LYS A 339 -18.48 -3.79 17.28
C LYS A 339 -17.40 -2.84 16.79
N ASN A 340 -17.32 -1.69 17.41
CA ASN A 340 -16.22 -0.77 17.18
C ASN A 340 -14.88 -1.42 17.52
N SER A 341 -13.85 -1.14 16.75
CA SER A 341 -12.50 -1.60 17.01
C SER A 341 -12.03 -1.18 18.41
N GLU A 342 -11.23 -2.01 19.06
CA GLU A 342 -10.71 -1.79 20.41
C GLU A 342 -9.86 -0.51 20.48
N PHE A 343 -9.16 -0.18 19.40
CA PHE A 343 -8.31 0.99 19.29
C PHE A 343 -8.98 2.16 18.57
N ALA A 344 -8.48 3.35 18.82
CA ALA A 344 -8.78 4.57 18.07
C ALA A 344 -7.49 5.38 17.88
N THR A 345 -7.38 6.08 16.77
CA THR A 345 -6.20 6.91 16.48
C THR A 345 -6.34 8.31 17.06
N LEU A 346 -5.31 8.75 17.75
CA LEU A 346 -5.13 10.14 18.18
C LEU A 346 -4.07 10.81 17.32
N TYR A 347 -4.36 12.04 16.94
CA TYR A 347 -3.46 12.98 16.28
C TYR A 347 -2.72 13.82 17.30
N PHE A 348 -1.41 14.02 17.12
CA PHE A 348 -0.56 14.90 17.91
C PHE A 348 0.11 15.93 17.00
N SER A 349 -0.02 17.22 17.30
CA SER A 349 0.54 18.32 16.49
C SER A 349 2.05 18.50 16.67
N ALA A 350 2.80 17.40 16.78
CA ALA A 350 4.26 17.41 16.89
C ALA A 350 4.86 16.16 16.24
N GLY A 351 6.02 16.30 15.63
CA GLY A 351 6.70 15.23 14.90
C GLY A 351 8.22 15.31 14.96
N LYS A 352 8.90 14.70 14.00
CA LYS A 352 10.38 14.63 13.93
C LYS A 352 11.04 16.01 13.94
N LYS A 353 10.46 17.01 13.26
CA LYS A 353 10.97 18.41 13.26
C LYS A 353 10.88 19.08 14.61
N ASP A 354 9.99 18.61 15.48
CA ASP A 354 9.89 19.02 16.88
C ASP A 354 10.76 18.16 17.81
N LYS A 355 11.62 17.29 17.23
CA LYS A 355 12.47 16.30 17.92
C LYS A 355 11.67 15.27 18.73
N VAL A 356 10.40 15.07 18.38
CA VAL A 356 9.53 14.07 19.00
C VAL A 356 9.76 12.71 18.34
N ASN A 357 9.86 11.67 19.16
CA ASN A 357 9.98 10.28 18.73
C ASN A 357 8.90 9.41 19.41
N LYS A 358 8.86 8.12 19.09
CA LYS A 358 7.87 7.18 19.64
C LYS A 358 7.94 7.08 21.17
N VAL A 359 9.15 7.09 21.74
CA VAL A 359 9.35 6.96 23.20
C VAL A 359 8.79 8.18 23.93
N ASP A 360 8.97 9.37 23.36
CA ASP A 360 8.42 10.61 23.93
C ASP A 360 6.89 10.58 24.00
N LEU A 361 6.22 10.05 22.97
CA LEU A 361 4.77 9.92 22.91
C LEU A 361 4.24 8.88 23.91
N VAL A 362 4.90 7.72 23.99
CA VAL A 362 4.59 6.69 24.99
C VAL A 362 4.79 7.25 26.40
N GLY A 363 5.92 7.87 26.69
CA GLY A 363 6.21 8.47 28.00
C GLY A 363 5.18 9.52 28.39
N PHE A 364 4.76 10.38 27.44
CA PHE A 364 3.69 11.36 27.66
C PHE A 364 2.37 10.68 28.04
N LEU A 365 1.97 9.63 27.33
CA LEU A 365 0.71 8.93 27.60
C LEU A 365 0.75 8.18 28.95
N LEU A 366 1.85 7.48 29.24
CA LEU A 366 1.98 6.74 30.49
C LEU A 366 2.03 7.65 31.72
N ASN A 367 2.49 8.90 31.57
CA ASN A 367 2.47 9.88 32.66
C ASN A 367 1.07 10.45 33.02
N LEU A 368 0.03 10.00 32.28
CA LEU A 368 -1.35 10.39 32.59
C LEU A 368 -1.99 9.51 33.67
N ASP A 369 -1.23 8.63 34.34
CA ASP A 369 -1.60 7.73 35.45
C ASP A 369 -2.86 6.84 35.21
N VAL A 370 -3.48 6.92 34.03
CA VAL A 370 -4.70 6.20 33.65
C VAL A 370 -4.49 5.29 32.43
N ILE A 371 -3.25 5.21 31.94
CA ILE A 371 -2.88 4.50 30.71
C ILE A 371 -1.76 3.51 31.03
N GLU A 372 -1.95 2.27 30.64
CA GLU A 372 -0.93 1.23 30.70
C GLU A 372 -0.26 1.04 29.33
N LYS A 373 0.90 0.38 29.33
CA LYS A 373 1.65 0.11 28.10
C LYS A 373 0.83 -0.64 27.05
N ASN A 374 -0.03 -1.56 27.45
CA ASN A 374 -0.89 -2.36 26.57
C ASN A 374 -2.08 -1.56 26.01
N ASP A 375 -2.34 -0.36 26.52
CA ASP A 375 -3.38 0.53 26.02
C ASP A 375 -2.89 1.39 24.85
N VAL A 376 -1.58 1.34 24.55
CA VAL A 376 -0.95 2.07 23.46
C VAL A 376 -0.55 1.08 22.36
N GLY A 377 -1.14 1.24 21.19
CA GLY A 377 -0.87 0.43 20.00
C GLY A 377 0.23 1.05 19.11
N ILE A 378 0.04 0.92 17.79
CA ILE A 378 1.01 1.39 16.80
C ILE A 378 1.14 2.91 16.82
N ILE A 379 2.39 3.38 16.79
CA ILE A 379 2.74 4.80 16.74
C ILE A 379 3.44 5.10 15.43
N GLU A 380 2.97 6.11 14.72
CA GLU A 380 3.62 6.67 13.53
C GLU A 380 4.00 8.12 13.77
N VAL A 381 5.29 8.45 13.60
CA VAL A 381 5.84 9.79 13.76
C VAL A 381 6.22 10.33 12.40
N LYS A 382 5.45 11.31 11.90
CA LYS A 382 5.74 12.06 10.68
C LYS A 382 6.61 13.30 10.97
N ASP A 383 6.84 14.13 9.99
CA ASP A 383 7.71 15.30 10.11
C ASP A 383 7.21 16.32 11.13
N ARG A 384 5.93 16.69 11.08
CA ARG A 384 5.33 17.74 11.91
C ARG A 384 4.18 17.26 12.77
N GLU A 385 3.82 16.00 12.67
CA GLU A 385 2.67 15.40 13.33
C GLU A 385 2.97 13.96 13.69
N SER A 386 2.19 13.40 14.60
CA SER A 386 2.27 11.99 14.97
C SER A 386 0.89 11.42 15.19
N PHE A 387 0.76 10.13 14.99
CA PHE A 387 -0.47 9.38 15.17
C PHE A 387 -0.21 8.22 16.12
N VAL A 388 -1.09 8.06 17.11
CA VAL A 388 -0.98 7.01 18.11
C VAL A 388 -2.29 6.26 18.23
N ALA A 389 -2.25 4.96 18.07
CA ALA A 389 -3.38 4.11 18.41
C ALA A 389 -3.46 3.95 19.93
N VAL A 390 -4.63 4.19 20.50
CA VAL A 390 -4.90 4.01 21.92
C VAL A 390 -6.21 3.26 22.11
N LYS A 391 -6.39 2.56 23.23
CA LYS A 391 -7.68 1.93 23.51
C LYS A 391 -8.80 2.95 23.42
N ARG A 392 -9.84 2.61 22.67
CA ARG A 392 -10.99 3.50 22.38
C ARG A 392 -11.68 4.02 23.64
N SER A 393 -11.77 3.20 24.69
CA SER A 393 -12.36 3.56 25.99
C SER A 393 -11.61 4.70 26.68
N LEU A 394 -10.31 4.88 26.41
CA LEU A 394 -9.47 5.88 27.04
C LEU A 394 -9.39 7.21 26.30
N VAL A 395 -9.90 7.28 25.05
CA VAL A 395 -9.82 8.49 24.21
C VAL A 395 -10.35 9.72 24.90
N SER A 396 -11.56 9.64 25.49
CA SER A 396 -12.19 10.77 26.18
C SER A 396 -11.36 11.26 27.38
N THR A 397 -10.76 10.33 28.11
CA THR A 397 -9.88 10.62 29.25
C THR A 397 -8.60 11.31 28.77
N ILE A 398 -7.93 10.75 27.75
CA ILE A 398 -6.70 11.34 27.19
C ILE A 398 -6.96 12.76 26.71
N LEU A 399 -8.06 12.99 25.99
CA LEU A 399 -8.40 14.32 25.47
C LEU A 399 -8.68 15.35 26.58
N LYS A 400 -9.24 14.93 27.71
CA LYS A 400 -9.43 15.82 28.87
C LYS A 400 -8.11 16.26 29.49
N TYR A 401 -7.13 15.34 29.62
CA TYR A 401 -5.82 15.64 30.22
C TYR A 401 -4.85 16.30 29.23
N SER A 402 -5.09 16.19 27.91
CA SER A 402 -4.19 16.66 26.86
C SER A 402 -3.94 18.18 26.88
N ASN A 403 -4.89 18.96 27.37
CA ASN A 403 -4.79 20.43 27.40
C ASN A 403 -3.70 20.98 28.39
N GLN A 404 -3.17 20.14 29.25
CA GLN A 404 -2.17 20.51 30.28
C GLN A 404 -0.76 19.99 29.99
N GLY A 405 -0.62 19.10 28.99
CA GLY A 405 0.62 18.38 28.72
C GLY A 405 1.58 19.08 27.77
N LYS A 406 2.88 18.90 28.03
CA LYS A 406 3.96 19.29 27.11
C LYS A 406 4.79 18.06 26.76
N ILE A 407 5.18 17.94 25.47
CA ILE A 407 6.20 16.99 25.05
C ILE A 407 7.47 17.79 24.74
N LYS A 408 8.58 17.44 25.40
CA LYS A 408 9.87 18.17 25.28
C LYS A 408 9.73 19.69 25.47
N GLY A 409 8.91 20.09 26.47
CA GLY A 409 8.69 21.51 26.78
C GLY A 409 7.74 22.25 25.84
N LYS A 410 7.29 21.62 24.75
CA LYS A 410 6.39 22.22 23.76
C LYS A 410 4.94 21.81 24.04
N LYS A 411 4.03 22.78 24.08
CA LYS A 411 2.59 22.51 24.15
C LYS A 411 2.12 21.89 22.85
N ILE A 412 1.44 20.77 22.93
CA ILE A 412 0.91 20.03 21.79
C ILE A 412 -0.62 20.00 21.81
N ARG A 413 -1.20 19.97 20.63
CA ARG A 413 -2.63 19.73 20.45
C ARG A 413 -2.85 18.26 20.16
N ILE A 414 -3.79 17.64 20.89
CA ILE A 414 -4.20 16.26 20.69
C ILE A 414 -5.66 16.25 20.27
N LEU A 415 -5.96 15.51 19.21
CA LEU A 415 -7.30 15.39 18.65
C LEU A 415 -7.60 13.93 18.38
N ARG A 416 -8.87 13.58 18.34
CA ARG A 416 -9.31 12.33 17.71
C ARG A 416 -9.19 12.47 16.19
N SER A 417 -8.56 11.50 15.57
CA SER A 417 -8.36 11.47 14.11
C SER A 417 -9.51 10.76 13.41
#